data_97bbfb388fcfbcd4a6fa638bb3d2df2f
#
_entry.id   97bbfb388fcfbcd4a6fa638bb3d2df2f
#
_cell.length_a   1.000
_cell.length_b   1.000
_cell.length_c   1.000
_cell.angle_alpha   90.00
_cell.angle_beta   90.00
_cell.angle_gamma   90.00
#
_symmetry.space_group_name_H-M   'P 1'
#
loop_
_entity.id
_entity.type
_entity.pdbx_description
1 polymer ?
#
loop_
_entity_poly.entity_id
_entity_poly.type
_entity_poly.pdbx_seq_one_letter_code
_entity_poly.pdbx_strand_id
1 'polypeptide(L)'
;MTADWHFINRICDNTNIARLSTECRTTELAVKGKTKLVELASDLEYWYVFKSAAAEKTGQYEECASVSTEARSALKSFHYGNEIWFARRIAHSKKNLGRIDEAILDFRSILKKKNDWFLWKELAELYKMQNDSKQAFDCAVKAAALHGDIQYKIDLIVLIGDLLYEKDQLDKAFQHYELARLIRIRNDWPIPQSLKDKLQNMELGRQNSDFNSLLQCITTYWHSFGRIQSSVSELIKGKVVHILHQNDKGTDGFIQYGQKKQVYFRLNPENNLATTISIGQTLFFTIKIQHNNKELATIKRFE
;
A
#
# COMPACT_ATOMS: atom_id res chain seq x y z
N MET A 1 -23.95 -5.40 -15.98
CA MET A 1 -24.37 -6.67 -15.32
C MET A 1 -23.43 -6.94 -14.17
N THR A 2 -23.93 -7.08 -12.95
CA THR A 2 -23.13 -7.53 -11.81
C THR A 2 -23.07 -9.06 -11.82
N ALA A 3 -21.89 -9.64 -11.52
CA ALA A 3 -21.72 -11.08 -11.48
C ALA A 3 -22.59 -11.70 -10.36
N ASP A 4 -23.27 -12.81 -10.66
CA ASP A 4 -23.99 -13.58 -9.65
C ASP A 4 -22.99 -14.51 -8.94
N TRP A 5 -22.49 -14.05 -7.80
CA TRP A 5 -21.49 -14.78 -7.02
C TRP A 5 -22.02 -16.05 -6.37
N HIS A 6 -23.31 -16.14 -6.05
CA HIS A 6 -23.93 -17.37 -5.58
C HIS A 6 -23.99 -18.44 -6.66
N PHE A 7 -24.28 -18.01 -7.90
CA PHE A 7 -24.26 -18.91 -9.04
C PHE A 7 -22.83 -19.43 -9.33
N ILE A 8 -21.83 -18.51 -9.33
CA ILE A 8 -20.42 -18.87 -9.52
C ILE A 8 -19.96 -19.85 -8.44
N ASN A 9 -20.33 -19.62 -7.18
CA ASN A 9 -19.98 -20.51 -6.08
C ASN A 9 -20.52 -21.93 -6.32
N ARG A 10 -21.80 -22.04 -6.70
CA ARG A 10 -22.41 -23.34 -7.00
C ARG A 10 -21.75 -24.06 -8.17
N ILE A 11 -21.31 -23.35 -9.22
CA ILE A 11 -20.54 -23.94 -10.32
C ILE A 11 -19.25 -24.53 -9.76
N CYS A 12 -18.51 -23.75 -8.97
CA CYS A 12 -17.26 -24.21 -8.39
C CYS A 12 -17.45 -25.44 -7.49
N ASP A 13 -18.53 -25.49 -6.69
CA ASP A 13 -18.86 -26.62 -5.80
C ASP A 13 -19.16 -27.91 -6.57
N ASN A 14 -19.76 -27.80 -7.76
CA ASN A 14 -20.09 -28.92 -8.62
C ASN A 14 -18.94 -29.30 -9.58
N THR A 15 -17.82 -28.58 -9.55
CA THR A 15 -16.66 -28.85 -10.41
C THR A 15 -15.77 -29.92 -9.76
N ASN A 16 -15.45 -30.99 -10.49
CA ASN A 16 -14.47 -31.94 -10.03
C ASN A 16 -13.04 -31.41 -10.23
N ILE A 17 -12.43 -30.92 -9.16
CA ILE A 17 -11.11 -30.29 -9.16
C ILE A 17 -10.02 -31.23 -9.70
N ALA A 18 -10.11 -32.53 -9.41
CA ALA A 18 -9.12 -33.52 -9.86
C ALA A 18 -9.05 -33.66 -11.39
N ARG A 19 -10.05 -33.16 -12.12
CA ARG A 19 -10.09 -33.17 -13.60
C ARG A 19 -9.61 -31.84 -14.22
N LEU A 20 -9.34 -30.86 -13.43
CA LEU A 20 -8.87 -29.56 -13.95
C LEU A 20 -7.39 -29.63 -14.33
N SER A 21 -7.06 -29.07 -15.50
CA SER A 21 -5.69 -29.01 -15.96
C SER A 21 -4.86 -28.11 -15.04
N THR A 22 -3.67 -28.58 -14.68
CA THR A 22 -2.63 -27.79 -14.00
C THR A 22 -1.67 -27.14 -14.99
N GLU A 23 -1.79 -27.42 -16.29
CA GLU A 23 -0.94 -26.89 -17.34
C GLU A 23 -1.42 -25.50 -17.78
N CYS A 24 -0.46 -24.60 -17.91
CA CYS A 24 -0.71 -23.25 -18.42
C CYS A 24 -0.74 -23.27 -19.96
N ARG A 25 -1.61 -22.47 -20.54
CA ARG A 25 -1.73 -22.32 -22.00
C ARG A 25 -1.05 -21.04 -22.43
N THR A 26 -0.42 -21.05 -23.59
CA THR A 26 0.15 -19.85 -24.19
C THR A 26 -0.79 -19.34 -25.28
N THR A 27 -1.04 -18.05 -25.30
CA THR A 27 -1.82 -17.39 -26.36
C THR A 27 -1.08 -16.17 -26.89
N GLU A 28 -1.40 -15.80 -28.11
CA GLU A 28 -0.89 -14.57 -28.72
C GLU A 28 -1.86 -13.42 -28.45
N LEU A 29 -1.33 -12.35 -27.84
CA LEU A 29 -2.06 -11.11 -27.64
C LEU A 29 -1.43 -9.99 -28.45
N ALA A 30 -2.26 -9.26 -29.21
CA ALA A 30 -1.84 -8.04 -29.90
C ALA A 30 -1.81 -6.89 -28.90
N VAL A 31 -0.59 -6.41 -28.55
CA VAL A 31 -0.39 -5.27 -27.66
C VAL A 31 0.35 -4.17 -28.40
N LYS A 32 -0.30 -3.01 -28.61
CA LYS A 32 0.26 -1.85 -29.31
C LYS A 32 0.87 -2.19 -30.68
N GLY A 33 0.17 -3.01 -31.49
CA GLY A 33 0.59 -3.40 -32.83
C GLY A 33 1.71 -4.45 -32.88
N LYS A 34 2.09 -5.04 -31.74
CA LYS A 34 3.05 -6.16 -31.65
C LYS A 34 2.36 -7.38 -31.06
N THR A 35 2.59 -8.55 -31.65
CA THR A 35 2.15 -9.83 -31.08
C THR A 35 3.09 -10.21 -29.95
N LYS A 36 2.50 -10.49 -28.77
CA LYS A 36 3.23 -10.97 -27.60
C LYS A 36 2.63 -12.31 -27.17
N LEU A 37 3.48 -13.31 -27.02
CA LEU A 37 3.08 -14.56 -26.35
C LEU A 37 2.86 -14.28 -24.86
N VAL A 38 1.69 -14.66 -24.38
CA VAL A 38 1.30 -14.50 -22.96
C VAL A 38 0.86 -15.87 -22.45
N GLU A 39 1.44 -16.27 -21.32
CA GLU A 39 1.02 -17.45 -20.60
C GLU A 39 -0.25 -17.14 -19.82
N LEU A 40 -1.24 -18.02 -19.94
CA LEU A 40 -2.52 -17.93 -19.23
C LEU A 40 -2.49 -18.83 -18.01
N ALA A 41 -3.24 -18.48 -16.99
CA ALA A 41 -3.46 -19.32 -15.83
C ALA A 41 -4.03 -20.67 -16.22
N SER A 42 -3.68 -21.73 -15.48
CA SER A 42 -4.26 -23.06 -15.64
C SER A 42 -5.74 -23.07 -15.24
N ASP A 43 -6.49 -24.10 -15.69
CA ASP A 43 -7.90 -24.27 -15.33
C ASP A 43 -8.06 -24.39 -13.80
N LEU A 44 -7.11 -25.06 -13.14
CA LEU A 44 -7.08 -25.17 -11.67
C LEU A 44 -6.86 -23.81 -10.99
N GLU A 45 -5.93 -22.96 -11.51
CA GLU A 45 -5.72 -21.63 -10.97
C GLU A 45 -6.98 -20.77 -11.12
N TYR A 46 -7.63 -20.79 -12.28
CA TYR A 46 -8.90 -20.09 -12.48
C TYR A 46 -9.98 -20.56 -11.51
N TRP A 47 -10.10 -21.86 -11.28
CA TRP A 47 -11.05 -22.38 -10.31
C TRP A 47 -10.81 -21.81 -8.90
N TYR A 48 -9.57 -21.82 -8.42
CA TYR A 48 -9.22 -21.22 -7.13
C TYR A 48 -9.55 -19.71 -7.07
N VAL A 49 -9.28 -18.99 -8.16
CA VAL A 49 -9.59 -17.54 -8.26
C VAL A 49 -11.09 -17.30 -8.12
N PHE A 50 -11.91 -18.04 -8.88
CA PHE A 50 -13.36 -17.86 -8.86
C PHE A 50 -13.99 -18.36 -7.56
N LYS A 51 -13.59 -19.52 -7.06
CA LYS A 51 -14.10 -20.10 -5.82
C LYS A 51 -13.81 -19.20 -4.63
N SER A 52 -12.57 -18.76 -4.46
CA SER A 52 -12.20 -17.88 -3.35
C SER A 52 -12.84 -16.49 -3.47
N ALA A 53 -13.01 -15.95 -4.70
CA ALA A 53 -13.72 -14.69 -4.90
C ALA A 53 -15.21 -14.81 -4.60
N ALA A 54 -15.84 -15.90 -5.02
CA ALA A 54 -17.25 -16.16 -4.74
C ALA A 54 -17.50 -16.31 -3.23
N ALA A 55 -16.66 -17.07 -2.53
CA ALA A 55 -16.74 -17.21 -1.08
C ALA A 55 -16.56 -15.86 -0.36
N GLU A 56 -15.60 -15.02 -0.79
CA GLU A 56 -15.43 -13.65 -0.26
C GLU A 56 -16.70 -12.81 -0.46
N LYS A 57 -17.28 -12.82 -1.67
CA LYS A 57 -18.43 -11.98 -2.05
C LYS A 57 -19.75 -12.45 -1.44
N THR A 58 -19.86 -13.72 -1.07
CA THR A 58 -21.02 -14.31 -0.40
C THR A 58 -20.88 -14.35 1.13
N GLY A 59 -19.78 -13.80 1.69
CA GLY A 59 -19.55 -13.72 3.12
C GLY A 59 -19.08 -15.02 3.77
N GLN A 60 -18.68 -16.02 2.99
CA GLN A 60 -18.17 -17.32 3.46
C GLN A 60 -16.66 -17.21 3.75
N TYR A 61 -16.31 -16.44 4.80
CA TYR A 61 -14.92 -16.03 5.04
C TYR A 61 -13.99 -17.18 5.45
N GLU A 62 -14.48 -18.18 6.21
CA GLU A 62 -13.71 -19.38 6.53
C GLU A 62 -13.35 -20.16 5.26
N GLU A 63 -14.32 -20.36 4.39
CA GLU A 63 -14.12 -21.04 3.11
C GLU A 63 -13.18 -20.24 2.20
N CYS A 64 -13.37 -18.93 2.11
CA CYS A 64 -12.48 -18.04 1.36
C CYS A 64 -11.02 -18.16 1.80
N ALA A 65 -10.77 -18.15 3.11
CA ALA A 65 -9.43 -18.30 3.68
C ALA A 65 -8.84 -19.70 3.40
N SER A 66 -9.63 -20.76 3.57
CA SER A 66 -9.23 -22.15 3.31
C SER A 66 -8.84 -22.34 1.84
N VAL A 67 -9.74 -22.00 0.91
CA VAL A 67 -9.51 -22.12 -0.54
C VAL A 67 -8.32 -21.29 -1.00
N SER A 68 -8.16 -20.07 -0.47
CA SER A 68 -7.03 -19.22 -0.81
C SER A 68 -5.70 -19.77 -0.28
N THR A 69 -5.70 -20.41 0.88
CA THR A 69 -4.52 -21.05 1.47
C THR A 69 -4.14 -22.31 0.69
N GLU A 70 -5.12 -23.11 0.33
CA GLU A 70 -4.91 -24.30 -0.51
C GLU A 70 -4.34 -23.91 -1.88
N ALA A 71 -4.89 -22.87 -2.54
CA ALA A 71 -4.37 -22.36 -3.80
C ALA A 71 -2.87 -22.02 -3.72
N ARG A 72 -2.45 -21.35 -2.64
CA ARG A 72 -1.05 -20.97 -2.43
C ARG A 72 -0.12 -22.15 -2.19
N SER A 73 -0.64 -23.28 -1.76
CA SER A 73 0.12 -24.51 -1.53
C SER A 73 0.12 -25.43 -2.76
N ALA A 74 -0.98 -25.47 -3.48
CA ALA A 74 -1.18 -26.38 -4.61
C ALA A 74 -0.60 -25.87 -5.93
N LEU A 75 -0.60 -24.53 -6.15
CA LEU A 75 -0.14 -23.94 -7.39
C LEU A 75 1.38 -23.70 -7.36
N LYS A 76 2.07 -24.12 -8.42
CA LYS A 76 3.53 -23.96 -8.58
C LYS A 76 3.90 -22.56 -9.09
N SER A 77 3.01 -21.92 -9.85
CA SER A 77 3.16 -20.57 -10.41
C SER A 77 1.85 -19.82 -10.31
N PHE A 78 1.94 -18.49 -10.34
CA PHE A 78 0.78 -17.60 -10.24
C PHE A 78 0.77 -16.62 -11.40
N HIS A 79 -0.39 -16.44 -12.02
CA HIS A 79 -0.61 -15.48 -13.10
C HIS A 79 -1.35 -14.24 -12.60
N TYR A 80 -1.26 -13.14 -13.31
CA TYR A 80 -2.00 -11.89 -13.05
C TYR A 80 -1.87 -11.35 -11.62
N GLY A 81 -0.85 -11.79 -10.89
CA GLY A 81 -0.65 -11.41 -9.49
C GLY A 81 -1.57 -12.15 -8.51
N ASN A 82 -2.10 -13.32 -8.90
CA ASN A 82 -3.03 -14.11 -8.09
C ASN A 82 -2.45 -14.51 -6.72
N GLU A 83 -1.13 -14.69 -6.58
CA GLU A 83 -0.49 -14.92 -5.27
C GLU A 83 -0.86 -13.81 -4.27
N ILE A 84 -0.81 -12.56 -4.72
CA ILE A 84 -1.16 -11.40 -3.90
C ILE A 84 -2.67 -11.36 -3.61
N TRP A 85 -3.50 -11.69 -4.60
CA TRP A 85 -4.93 -11.71 -4.43
C TRP A 85 -5.40 -12.79 -3.45
N PHE A 86 -4.82 -13.99 -3.50
CA PHE A 86 -5.09 -15.03 -2.49
C PHE A 86 -4.64 -14.60 -1.10
N ALA A 87 -3.42 -14.05 -0.96
CA ALA A 87 -2.94 -13.53 0.32
C ALA A 87 -3.85 -12.42 0.88
N ARG A 88 -4.33 -11.51 0.01
CA ARG A 88 -5.27 -10.46 0.38
C ARG A 88 -6.63 -11.03 0.85
N ARG A 89 -7.16 -12.05 0.16
CA ARG A 89 -8.42 -12.71 0.56
C ARG A 89 -8.29 -13.38 1.93
N ILE A 90 -7.16 -14.03 2.22
CA ILE A 90 -6.88 -14.60 3.54
C ILE A 90 -6.92 -13.49 4.61
N ALA A 91 -6.20 -12.38 4.40
CA ALA A 91 -6.17 -11.26 5.34
C ALA A 91 -7.56 -10.62 5.50
N HIS A 92 -8.30 -10.43 4.40
CA HIS A 92 -9.65 -9.89 4.41
C HIS A 92 -10.65 -10.81 5.13
N SER A 93 -10.53 -12.12 4.94
CA SER A 93 -11.32 -13.10 5.68
C SER A 93 -11.04 -13.03 7.18
N LYS A 94 -9.77 -12.97 7.60
CA LYS A 94 -9.40 -12.78 9.01
C LYS A 94 -9.99 -11.51 9.60
N LYS A 95 -9.97 -10.37 8.86
CA LYS A 95 -10.63 -9.12 9.26
C LYS A 95 -12.10 -9.37 9.58
N ASN A 96 -12.84 -10.01 8.68
CA ASN A 96 -14.28 -10.23 8.83
C ASN A 96 -14.63 -11.28 9.91
N LEU A 97 -13.70 -12.16 10.24
CA LEU A 97 -13.79 -13.11 11.35
C LEU A 97 -13.34 -12.54 12.71
N GLY A 98 -13.04 -11.21 12.76
CA GLY A 98 -12.61 -10.55 14.00
C GLY A 98 -11.15 -10.77 14.38
N ARG A 99 -10.36 -11.47 13.55
CA ARG A 99 -8.93 -11.77 13.80
C ARG A 99 -8.05 -10.62 13.30
N ILE A 100 -8.23 -9.42 13.89
CA ILE A 100 -7.68 -8.16 13.37
C ILE A 100 -6.15 -8.15 13.40
N ASP A 101 -5.53 -8.61 14.49
CA ASP A 101 -4.06 -8.63 14.65
C ASP A 101 -3.38 -9.49 13.56
N GLU A 102 -3.97 -10.66 13.27
CA GLU A 102 -3.45 -11.52 12.22
C GLU A 102 -3.63 -10.91 10.83
N ALA A 103 -4.77 -10.26 10.57
CA ALA A 103 -5.01 -9.56 9.32
C ALA A 103 -3.96 -8.44 9.11
N ILE A 104 -3.60 -7.68 10.14
CA ILE A 104 -2.55 -6.66 10.08
C ILE A 104 -1.20 -7.28 9.71
N LEU A 105 -0.82 -8.39 10.32
CA LEU A 105 0.43 -9.09 10.01
C LEU A 105 0.47 -9.56 8.56
N ASP A 106 -0.65 -10.10 8.07
CA ASP A 106 -0.77 -10.54 6.68
C ASP A 106 -0.67 -9.36 5.71
N PHE A 107 -1.39 -8.25 5.94
CA PHE A 107 -1.27 -7.04 5.09
C PHE A 107 0.13 -6.45 5.10
N ARG A 108 0.81 -6.41 6.24
CA ARG A 108 2.22 -5.99 6.31
C ARG A 108 3.14 -6.89 5.47
N SER A 109 2.87 -8.21 5.45
CA SER A 109 3.61 -9.15 4.61
C SER A 109 3.35 -8.92 3.12
N ILE A 110 2.09 -8.70 2.73
CA ILE A 110 1.71 -8.41 1.35
C ILE A 110 2.37 -7.11 0.87
N LEU A 111 2.38 -6.08 1.70
CA LEU A 111 2.96 -4.77 1.38
C LEU A 111 4.48 -4.78 1.16
N LYS A 112 5.20 -5.80 1.64
CA LYS A 112 6.61 -6.03 1.30
C LYS A 112 6.80 -6.48 -0.15
N LYS A 113 5.78 -7.13 -0.74
CA LYS A 113 5.81 -7.64 -2.11
C LYS A 113 5.15 -6.68 -3.10
N LYS A 114 4.10 -5.99 -2.69
CA LYS A 114 3.30 -5.11 -3.55
C LYS A 114 2.88 -3.84 -2.80
N ASN A 115 3.27 -2.68 -3.35
CA ASN A 115 3.07 -1.37 -2.72
C ASN A 115 1.93 -0.59 -3.41
N ASP A 116 0.71 -1.13 -3.37
CA ASP A 116 -0.46 -0.50 -3.99
C ASP A 116 -1.29 0.28 -2.95
N TRP A 117 -1.92 1.38 -3.38
CA TRP A 117 -2.68 2.28 -2.51
C TRP A 117 -3.83 1.58 -1.78
N PHE A 118 -4.54 0.65 -2.42
CA PHE A 118 -5.67 -0.04 -1.81
C PHE A 118 -5.26 -0.99 -0.67
N LEU A 119 -4.06 -1.58 -0.73
CA LEU A 119 -3.52 -2.41 0.36
C LEU A 119 -3.18 -1.58 1.59
N TRP A 120 -2.64 -0.37 1.40
CA TRP A 120 -2.42 0.57 2.49
C TRP A 120 -3.73 1.10 3.08
N LYS A 121 -4.77 1.34 2.24
CA LYS A 121 -6.11 1.70 2.71
C LYS A 121 -6.69 0.62 3.62
N GLU A 122 -6.63 -0.64 3.19
CA GLU A 122 -7.14 -1.76 3.99
C GLU A 122 -6.39 -1.92 5.31
N LEU A 123 -5.08 -1.71 5.31
CA LEU A 123 -4.29 -1.69 6.55
C LEU A 123 -4.67 -0.51 7.45
N ALA A 124 -4.96 0.67 6.88
CA ALA A 124 -5.45 1.82 7.64
C ALA A 124 -6.81 1.55 8.32
N GLU A 125 -7.72 0.88 7.60
CA GLU A 125 -9.02 0.47 8.16
C GLU A 125 -8.85 -0.50 9.34
N LEU A 126 -7.92 -1.46 9.26
CA LEU A 126 -7.62 -2.39 10.34
C LEU A 126 -7.09 -1.67 11.58
N TYR A 127 -6.15 -0.72 11.41
CA TYR A 127 -5.67 0.08 12.54
C TYR A 127 -6.77 0.96 13.14
N LYS A 128 -7.68 1.49 12.31
CA LYS A 128 -8.85 2.22 12.83
C LYS A 128 -9.75 1.30 13.67
N MET A 129 -9.97 0.05 13.25
CA MET A 129 -10.73 -0.94 14.03
C MET A 129 -10.04 -1.28 15.37
N GLN A 130 -8.70 -1.19 15.46
CA GLN A 130 -7.95 -1.33 16.72
C GLN A 130 -7.91 -0.04 17.55
N ASN A 131 -8.57 1.05 17.14
CA ASN A 131 -8.47 2.38 17.73
C ASN A 131 -7.04 2.98 17.72
N ASP A 132 -6.15 2.47 16.86
CA ASP A 132 -4.84 3.07 16.62
C ASP A 132 -4.94 4.15 15.53
N SER A 133 -5.53 5.30 15.90
CA SER A 133 -5.75 6.43 14.99
C SER A 133 -4.45 7.00 14.42
N LYS A 134 -3.30 6.78 15.06
CA LYS A 134 -2.00 7.21 14.54
C LYS A 134 -1.58 6.35 13.36
N GLN A 135 -1.50 5.04 13.53
CA GLN A 135 -1.12 4.11 12.46
C GLN A 135 -2.16 4.12 11.33
N ALA A 136 -3.45 4.23 11.67
CA ALA A 136 -4.52 4.37 10.68
C ALA A 136 -4.27 5.58 9.77
N PHE A 137 -3.98 6.74 10.36
CA PHE A 137 -3.71 7.97 9.62
C PHE A 137 -2.45 7.87 8.76
N ASP A 138 -1.36 7.36 9.32
CA ASP A 138 -0.09 7.20 8.61
C ASP A 138 -0.25 6.28 7.38
N CYS A 139 -0.97 5.17 7.52
CA CYS A 139 -1.27 4.27 6.41
C CYS A 139 -2.21 4.90 5.38
N ALA A 140 -3.26 5.61 5.83
CA ALA A 140 -4.22 6.25 4.94
C ALA A 140 -3.59 7.36 4.08
N VAL A 141 -2.77 8.21 4.68
CA VAL A 141 -2.07 9.28 3.95
C VAL A 141 -1.03 8.67 2.98
N LYS A 142 -0.34 7.61 3.38
CA LYS A 142 0.57 6.88 2.48
C LYS A 142 -0.19 6.29 1.29
N ALA A 143 -1.36 5.68 1.52
CA ALA A 143 -2.23 5.20 0.45
C ALA A 143 -2.63 6.33 -0.51
N ALA A 144 -3.02 7.48 0.03
CA ALA A 144 -3.46 8.63 -0.76
C ALA A 144 -2.36 9.19 -1.66
N ALA A 145 -1.11 9.22 -1.17
CA ALA A 145 0.06 9.71 -1.90
C ALA A 145 0.55 8.76 -3.01
N LEU A 146 0.16 7.48 -3.00
CA LEU A 146 0.52 6.52 -4.04
C LEU A 146 -0.26 6.77 -5.33
N HIS A 147 0.30 6.29 -6.47
CA HIS A 147 -0.36 6.38 -7.78
C HIS A 147 -1.73 5.69 -7.80
N GLY A 148 -2.67 6.27 -8.53
CA GLY A 148 -4.03 5.74 -8.74
C GLY A 148 -5.03 6.88 -8.96
N ASP A 149 -6.04 6.61 -9.79
CA ASP A 149 -7.06 7.61 -10.11
C ASP A 149 -7.85 8.03 -8.88
N ILE A 150 -7.98 9.32 -8.70
CA ILE A 150 -8.58 9.93 -7.52
C ILE A 150 -10.04 9.48 -7.29
N GLN A 151 -10.77 9.21 -8.37
CA GLN A 151 -12.16 8.74 -8.31
C GLN A 151 -12.31 7.39 -7.60
N TYR A 152 -11.29 6.52 -7.65
CA TYR A 152 -11.31 5.25 -6.94
C TYR A 152 -10.87 5.36 -5.48
N LYS A 153 -10.38 6.53 -5.07
CA LYS A 153 -9.90 6.81 -3.70
C LYS A 153 -10.91 7.53 -2.81
N ILE A 154 -12.17 7.69 -3.24
CA ILE A 154 -13.17 8.46 -2.47
C ILE A 154 -13.30 7.95 -1.04
N ASP A 155 -13.43 6.64 -0.83
CA ASP A 155 -13.56 6.07 0.52
C ASP A 155 -12.31 6.29 1.38
N LEU A 156 -11.12 6.30 0.75
CA LEU A 156 -9.86 6.64 1.41
C LEU A 156 -9.82 8.11 1.81
N ILE A 157 -10.31 9.01 0.94
CA ILE A 157 -10.39 10.45 1.21
C ILE A 157 -11.33 10.71 2.39
N VAL A 158 -12.50 10.03 2.42
CA VAL A 158 -13.44 10.12 3.55
C VAL A 158 -12.80 9.57 4.82
N LEU A 159 -12.10 8.43 4.76
CA LEU A 159 -11.38 7.87 5.90
C LEU A 159 -10.36 8.84 6.49
N ILE A 160 -9.58 9.53 5.64
CA ILE A 160 -8.62 10.56 6.10
C ILE A 160 -9.37 11.72 6.75
N GLY A 161 -10.50 12.15 6.16
CA GLY A 161 -11.37 13.17 6.75
C GLY A 161 -11.86 12.78 8.15
N ASP A 162 -12.31 11.54 8.33
CA ASP A 162 -12.73 11.03 9.64
C ASP A 162 -11.60 11.05 10.67
N LEU A 163 -10.42 10.57 10.29
CA LEU A 163 -9.25 10.56 11.17
C LEU A 163 -8.74 11.99 11.52
N LEU A 164 -8.91 12.95 10.62
CA LEU A 164 -8.61 14.36 10.87
C LEU A 164 -9.64 14.98 11.79
N TYR A 165 -10.92 14.65 11.63
CA TYR A 165 -12.00 15.08 12.50
C TYR A 165 -11.80 14.60 13.94
N GLU A 166 -11.45 13.31 14.12
CA GLU A 166 -11.10 12.73 15.42
C GLU A 166 -9.90 13.44 16.10
N LYS A 167 -9.03 14.10 15.32
CA LYS A 167 -7.86 14.88 15.79
C LYS A 167 -8.14 16.38 15.93
N ASP A 168 -9.40 16.79 15.88
CA ASP A 168 -9.84 18.21 15.93
C ASP A 168 -9.21 19.10 14.82
N GLN A 169 -8.80 18.48 13.69
CA GLN A 169 -8.31 19.22 12.53
C GLN A 169 -9.45 19.51 11.55
N LEU A 170 -10.44 20.27 12.02
CA LEU A 170 -11.74 20.44 11.37
C LEU A 170 -11.63 21.00 9.94
N ASP A 171 -10.75 21.97 9.70
CA ASP A 171 -10.57 22.56 8.36
C ASP A 171 -10.06 21.54 7.34
N LYS A 172 -9.12 20.71 7.74
CA LYS A 172 -8.60 19.67 6.87
C LYS A 172 -9.60 18.54 6.67
N ALA A 173 -10.33 18.17 7.72
CA ALA A 173 -11.41 17.18 7.61
C ALA A 173 -12.48 17.66 6.60
N PHE A 174 -12.94 18.91 6.71
CA PHE A 174 -13.86 19.51 5.77
C PHE A 174 -13.34 19.48 4.33
N GLN A 175 -12.08 19.88 4.10
CA GLN A 175 -11.48 19.84 2.77
C GLN A 175 -11.52 18.44 2.16
N HIS A 176 -11.27 17.38 2.95
CA HIS A 176 -11.32 16.00 2.46
C HIS A 176 -12.77 15.57 2.11
N TYR A 177 -13.75 15.88 2.96
CA TYR A 177 -15.15 15.58 2.67
C TYR A 177 -15.65 16.35 1.46
N GLU A 178 -15.27 17.62 1.32
CA GLU A 178 -15.62 18.45 0.17
C GLU A 178 -15.00 17.91 -1.13
N LEU A 179 -13.72 17.49 -1.10
CA LEU A 179 -13.10 16.82 -2.24
C LEU A 179 -13.85 15.55 -2.63
N ALA A 180 -14.23 14.71 -1.66
CA ALA A 180 -15.00 13.50 -1.92
C ALA A 180 -16.37 13.82 -2.57
N ARG A 181 -17.05 14.90 -2.10
CA ARG A 181 -18.31 15.39 -2.68
C ARG A 181 -18.11 15.87 -4.13
N LEU A 182 -17.09 16.68 -4.38
CA LEU A 182 -16.81 17.24 -5.70
C LEU A 182 -16.43 16.15 -6.71
N ILE A 183 -15.68 15.12 -6.29
CA ILE A 183 -15.38 13.96 -7.17
C ILE A 183 -16.66 13.26 -7.57
N ARG A 184 -17.60 13.06 -6.66
CA ARG A 184 -18.89 12.40 -6.96
C ARG A 184 -19.73 13.22 -7.92
N ILE A 185 -19.83 14.55 -7.71
CA ILE A 185 -20.54 15.44 -8.62
C ILE A 185 -19.94 15.37 -10.04
N ARG A 186 -18.60 15.42 -10.13
CA ARG A 186 -17.91 15.41 -11.43
C ARG A 186 -18.10 14.12 -12.22
N ASN A 187 -18.43 13.02 -11.56
CA ASN A 187 -18.67 11.72 -12.18
C ASN A 187 -20.16 11.35 -12.23
N ASP A 188 -21.07 12.27 -11.95
CA ASP A 188 -22.52 12.04 -11.88
C ASP A 188 -22.91 10.91 -10.91
N TRP A 189 -22.18 10.77 -9.80
CA TRP A 189 -22.44 9.76 -8.78
C TRP A 189 -23.26 10.34 -7.62
N PRO A 190 -24.21 9.56 -7.04
CA PRO A 190 -24.99 10.03 -5.93
C PRO A 190 -24.12 10.30 -4.71
N ILE A 191 -24.42 11.37 -3.96
CA ILE A 191 -23.72 11.71 -2.72
C ILE A 191 -24.41 10.96 -1.57
N PRO A 192 -23.71 10.08 -0.83
CA PRO A 192 -24.27 9.37 0.32
C PRO A 192 -24.74 10.34 1.40
N GLN A 193 -25.81 9.99 2.10
CA GLN A 193 -26.34 10.83 3.18
C GLN A 193 -25.31 11.07 4.29
N SER A 194 -24.54 10.04 4.65
CA SER A 194 -23.46 10.16 5.63
C SER A 194 -22.41 11.23 5.29
N LEU A 195 -22.10 11.42 3.99
CA LEU A 195 -21.18 12.47 3.56
C LEU A 195 -21.83 13.85 3.61
N LYS A 196 -23.14 13.95 3.29
CA LYS A 196 -23.91 15.20 3.42
C LYS A 196 -23.94 15.65 4.88
N ASP A 197 -24.26 14.73 5.79
CA ASP A 197 -24.35 15.01 7.24
C ASP A 197 -23.02 15.52 7.80
N LYS A 198 -21.89 14.87 7.39
CA LYS A 198 -20.54 15.32 7.76
C LYS A 198 -20.26 16.74 7.33
N LEU A 199 -20.63 17.11 6.11
CA LEU A 199 -20.46 18.45 5.56
C LEU A 199 -21.35 19.48 6.26
N GLN A 200 -22.66 19.19 6.43
CA GLN A 200 -23.60 20.09 7.10
C GLN A 200 -23.15 20.45 8.52
N ASN A 201 -22.63 19.51 9.27
CA ASN A 201 -22.11 19.76 10.62
C ASN A 201 -20.88 20.67 10.66
N MET A 202 -20.27 20.97 9.51
CA MET A 202 -19.01 21.72 9.37
C MET A 202 -19.13 22.99 8.52
N GLU A 203 -20.27 23.23 7.83
CA GLU A 203 -20.46 24.30 6.83
C GLU A 203 -20.54 25.73 7.40
N LEU A 204 -20.60 25.93 8.71
CA LEU A 204 -20.71 27.24 9.31
C LEU A 204 -19.53 28.15 8.89
N GLY A 205 -19.74 28.93 7.82
CA GLY A 205 -18.84 30.01 7.38
C GLY A 205 -17.78 29.62 6.32
N ARG A 206 -17.86 28.48 5.66
CA ARG A 206 -16.84 28.03 4.69
C ARG A 206 -17.26 28.29 3.23
N GLN A 207 -16.32 28.83 2.44
CA GLN A 207 -16.53 29.10 1.01
C GLN A 207 -16.35 27.82 0.17
N ASN A 208 -17.14 27.70 -0.91
CA ASN A 208 -16.96 26.67 -1.93
C ASN A 208 -15.58 26.79 -2.58
N SER A 209 -14.75 25.78 -2.43
CA SER A 209 -13.44 25.73 -3.06
C SER A 209 -13.56 25.20 -4.50
N ASP A 210 -12.76 25.76 -5.41
CA ASP A 210 -12.59 25.17 -6.74
C ASP A 210 -11.95 23.79 -6.65
N PHE A 211 -12.45 22.86 -7.46
CA PHE A 211 -12.00 21.46 -7.46
C PHE A 211 -10.49 21.30 -7.64
N ASN A 212 -9.91 22.00 -8.62
CA ASN A 212 -8.48 21.82 -8.94
C ASN A 212 -7.59 22.39 -7.85
N SER A 213 -7.95 23.54 -7.31
CA SER A 213 -7.23 24.21 -6.18
C SER A 213 -7.31 23.34 -4.92
N LEU A 214 -8.48 22.78 -4.63
CA LEU A 214 -8.66 21.90 -3.47
C LEU A 214 -7.88 20.58 -3.64
N LEU A 215 -7.93 19.96 -4.81
CA LEU A 215 -7.17 18.76 -5.12
C LEU A 215 -5.67 18.99 -4.98
N GLN A 216 -5.16 20.11 -5.50
CA GLN A 216 -3.74 20.46 -5.37
C GLN A 216 -3.33 20.67 -3.90
N CYS A 217 -4.13 21.39 -3.13
CA CYS A 217 -3.89 21.60 -1.71
C CYS A 217 -3.80 20.26 -0.95
N ILE A 218 -4.78 19.40 -1.14
CA ILE A 218 -4.87 18.11 -0.45
C ILE A 218 -3.76 17.15 -0.89
N THR A 219 -3.44 17.06 -2.17
CA THR A 219 -2.35 16.19 -2.66
C THR A 219 -0.99 16.68 -2.15
N THR A 220 -0.76 17.99 -2.09
CA THR A 220 0.44 18.55 -1.48
C THR A 220 0.53 18.18 0.01
N TYR A 221 -0.58 18.23 0.72
CA TYR A 221 -0.67 17.81 2.12
C TYR A 221 -0.30 16.33 2.29
N TRP A 222 -0.86 15.40 1.48
CA TRP A 222 -0.50 13.99 1.55
C TRP A 222 0.99 13.74 1.28
N HIS A 223 1.56 14.40 0.28
CA HIS A 223 2.97 14.26 -0.04
C HIS A 223 3.90 14.83 1.03
N SER A 224 3.45 15.82 1.79
CA SER A 224 4.24 16.36 2.91
C SER A 224 4.45 15.31 4.02
N PHE A 225 3.45 14.49 4.31
CA PHE A 225 3.57 13.38 5.27
C PHE A 225 4.54 12.28 4.80
N GLY A 226 4.54 11.94 3.52
CA GLY A 226 5.50 11.00 2.94
C GLY A 226 6.95 11.46 3.09
N ARG A 227 7.20 12.77 3.04
CA ARG A 227 8.52 13.37 3.32
C ARG A 227 8.87 13.36 4.80
N ILE A 228 7.91 13.61 5.68
CA ILE A 228 8.12 13.58 7.13
C ILE A 228 8.41 12.18 7.62
N GLN A 229 7.73 11.15 7.12
CA GLN A 229 8.02 9.74 7.48
C GLN A 229 9.36 9.25 6.91
N SER A 230 9.79 9.76 5.75
CA SER A 230 11.16 9.51 5.28
C SER A 230 12.22 10.24 6.10
N SER A 231 11.83 11.22 6.92
CA SER A 231 12.70 11.94 7.87
C SER A 231 12.66 11.34 9.29
N VAL A 232 11.65 10.52 9.62
CA VAL A 232 11.57 9.69 10.84
C VAL A 232 11.88 8.24 10.43
N SER A 233 12.89 8.04 9.58
CA SER A 233 13.50 6.72 9.41
C SER A 233 14.17 6.38 10.74
N GLU A 234 13.89 5.19 11.29
CA GLU A 234 14.56 4.68 12.47
C GLU A 234 16.06 4.93 12.37
N LEU A 235 16.62 5.58 13.39
CA LEU A 235 18.05 5.76 13.49
C LEU A 235 18.70 4.39 13.65
N ILE A 236 19.36 3.95 12.59
CA ILE A 236 20.04 2.66 12.56
C ILE A 236 21.46 2.89 13.05
N LYS A 237 21.89 2.07 14.01
CA LYS A 237 23.29 2.02 14.45
C LYS A 237 24.09 1.13 13.51
N GLY A 238 25.21 1.62 13.00
CA GLY A 238 26.10 0.87 12.13
C GLY A 238 27.54 1.32 12.26
N LYS A 239 28.45 0.56 11.63
CA LYS A 239 29.89 0.77 11.67
C LYS A 239 30.42 1.00 10.25
N VAL A 240 31.24 2.02 10.04
CA VAL A 240 31.91 2.25 8.78
C VAL A 240 32.90 1.12 8.50
N VAL A 241 32.71 0.39 7.41
CA VAL A 241 33.55 -0.76 7.06
C VAL A 241 34.48 -0.47 5.87
N HIS A 242 34.06 0.41 4.98
CA HIS A 242 34.86 0.83 3.83
C HIS A 242 34.69 2.31 3.56
N ILE A 243 35.79 2.99 3.25
CA ILE A 243 35.82 4.33 2.65
C ILE A 243 36.42 4.14 1.26
N LEU A 244 35.66 4.51 0.22
CA LEU A 244 36.06 4.40 -1.18
C LEU A 244 36.86 5.63 -1.61
N HIS A 245 36.32 6.82 -1.27
CA HIS A 245 36.98 8.09 -1.57
C HIS A 245 36.84 9.01 -0.35
N GLN A 246 37.93 9.75 -0.08
CA GLN A 246 37.95 10.83 0.94
C GLN A 246 38.87 11.92 0.39
N ASN A 247 38.26 12.96 -0.18
CA ASN A 247 38.97 14.07 -0.87
C ASN A 247 38.13 15.35 -0.83
N ASP A 248 38.58 16.37 -1.50
CA ASP A 248 37.94 17.70 -1.62
C ASP A 248 36.55 17.64 -2.26
N LYS A 249 36.15 16.53 -2.90
CA LYS A 249 34.81 16.32 -3.47
C LYS A 249 33.86 15.59 -2.50
N GLY A 250 34.35 15.25 -1.30
CA GLY A 250 33.59 14.59 -0.25
C GLY A 250 34.10 13.22 0.15
N THR A 251 33.32 12.52 0.95
CA THR A 251 33.64 11.16 1.43
C THR A 251 32.50 10.22 1.12
N ASP A 252 32.84 9.05 0.57
CA ASP A 252 31.87 8.00 0.32
C ASP A 252 32.39 6.62 0.69
N GLY A 253 31.48 5.68 0.95
CA GLY A 253 31.84 4.35 1.41
C GLY A 253 30.66 3.49 1.81
N PHE A 254 30.92 2.51 2.67
CA PHE A 254 29.90 1.58 3.14
C PHE A 254 29.84 1.50 4.68
N ILE A 255 28.59 1.44 5.16
CA ILE A 255 28.26 1.22 6.58
C ILE A 255 27.68 -0.18 6.71
N GLN A 256 28.22 -0.98 7.64
CA GLN A 256 27.66 -2.26 8.02
C GLN A 256 26.68 -2.11 9.18
N TYR A 257 25.51 -2.78 9.11
CA TYR A 257 24.48 -2.76 10.14
C TYR A 257 23.74 -4.10 10.21
N GLY A 258 23.01 -4.33 11.30
CA GLY A 258 22.27 -5.58 11.52
C GLY A 258 23.12 -6.84 11.34
N GLN A 259 22.54 -7.87 10.73
CA GLN A 259 23.25 -9.13 10.44
C GLN A 259 24.08 -9.02 9.14
N LYS A 260 25.20 -8.26 9.18
CA LYS A 260 26.16 -8.09 8.05
C LYS A 260 25.61 -7.40 6.80
N LYS A 261 24.48 -6.70 6.85
CA LYS A 261 24.02 -5.87 5.73
C LYS A 261 24.93 -4.66 5.57
N GLN A 262 25.14 -4.22 4.32
CA GLN A 262 25.91 -3.02 4.00
C GLN A 262 25.05 -2.04 3.20
N VAL A 263 25.23 -0.75 3.47
CA VAL A 263 24.56 0.33 2.75
C VAL A 263 25.60 1.38 2.36
N TYR A 264 25.49 1.89 1.14
CA TYR A 264 26.36 2.96 0.63
C TYR A 264 25.98 4.31 1.26
N PHE A 265 26.99 5.12 1.58
CA PHE A 265 26.82 6.51 2.00
C PHE A 265 27.67 7.44 1.13
N ARG A 266 27.25 8.70 1.01
CA ARG A 266 28.00 9.78 0.40
C ARG A 266 27.78 11.07 1.21
N LEU A 267 28.88 11.71 1.58
CA LEU A 267 28.92 13.00 2.25
C LEU A 267 29.55 14.02 1.29
N ASN A 268 28.87 15.14 1.10
CA ASN A 268 29.41 16.27 0.35
C ASN A 268 30.50 16.98 1.18
N PRO A 269 31.48 17.67 0.56
CA PRO A 269 32.57 18.34 1.26
C PRO A 269 32.10 19.43 2.25
N GLU A 270 30.96 20.04 2.00
CA GLU A 270 30.33 21.03 2.90
C GLU A 270 29.76 20.41 4.19
N ASN A 271 29.70 19.09 4.27
CA ASN A 271 29.21 18.40 5.45
C ASN A 271 30.36 18.24 6.45
N ASN A 272 30.22 18.86 7.62
CA ASN A 272 31.22 18.81 8.69
C ASN A 272 31.64 17.41 9.13
N LEU A 273 30.87 16.38 8.78
CA LEU A 273 31.17 14.97 9.06
C LEU A 273 32.06 14.33 7.97
N ALA A 274 32.23 14.96 6.82
CA ALA A 274 32.95 14.36 5.68
C ALA A 274 34.46 14.19 5.95
N THR A 275 35.04 15.09 6.72
CA THR A 275 36.48 15.07 7.05
C THR A 275 36.81 14.27 8.32
N THR A 276 35.83 13.93 9.13
CA THR A 276 36.00 13.29 10.45
C THR A 276 35.66 11.80 10.45
N ILE A 277 35.06 11.30 9.39
CA ILE A 277 34.64 9.90 9.29
C ILE A 277 35.83 8.97 9.04
N SER A 278 35.91 7.86 9.80
CA SER A 278 36.98 6.87 9.69
C SER A 278 36.43 5.43 9.68
N ILE A 279 37.21 4.50 9.09
CA ILE A 279 36.89 3.07 9.16
C ILE A 279 36.87 2.61 10.62
N GLY A 280 35.87 1.81 10.96
CA GLY A 280 35.66 1.31 12.32
C GLY A 280 34.80 2.20 13.19
N GLN A 281 34.52 3.42 12.77
CA GLN A 281 33.68 4.36 13.53
C GLN A 281 32.22 3.92 13.55
N THR A 282 31.61 3.97 14.71
CA THR A 282 30.19 3.74 14.92
C THR A 282 29.41 5.03 14.72
N LEU A 283 28.29 4.95 14.03
CA LEU A 283 27.46 6.10 13.73
C LEU A 283 25.98 5.72 13.64
N PHE A 284 25.14 6.75 13.69
CA PHE A 284 23.71 6.63 13.52
C PHE A 284 23.30 7.25 12.17
N PHE A 285 22.53 6.50 11.39
CA PHE A 285 22.10 6.89 10.05
C PHE A 285 20.69 6.43 9.77
N THR A 286 20.14 6.94 8.67
CA THR A 286 18.84 6.55 8.12
C THR A 286 19.03 6.06 6.70
N ILE A 287 18.23 5.10 6.24
CA ILE A 287 18.28 4.60 4.87
C ILE A 287 17.21 5.30 4.03
N LYS A 288 17.59 5.85 2.88
CA LYS A 288 16.70 6.36 1.84
C LYS A 288 16.80 5.46 0.60
N ILE A 289 15.66 5.06 0.06
CA ILE A 289 15.59 4.35 -1.22
C ILE A 289 15.51 5.40 -2.34
N GLN A 290 16.43 5.34 -3.29
CA GLN A 290 16.46 6.22 -4.47
C GLN A 290 15.50 5.70 -5.57
N HIS A 291 15.22 6.51 -6.60
CA HIS A 291 14.34 6.17 -7.73
C HIS A 291 14.75 4.89 -8.49
N ASN A 292 16.00 4.47 -8.38
CA ASN A 292 16.56 3.26 -9.00
C ASN A 292 16.60 2.05 -8.04
N ASN A 293 15.82 2.06 -6.96
CA ASN A 293 15.80 1.07 -5.88
C ASN A 293 17.14 0.87 -5.15
N LYS A 294 18.10 1.77 -5.29
CA LYS A 294 19.35 1.72 -4.51
C LYS A 294 19.16 2.35 -3.15
N GLU A 295 19.66 1.67 -2.12
CA GLU A 295 19.67 2.17 -0.75
C GLU A 295 20.85 3.14 -0.57
N LEU A 296 20.59 4.30 0.02
CA LEU A 296 21.58 5.31 0.38
C LEU A 296 21.45 5.66 1.87
N ALA A 297 22.54 5.52 2.61
CA ALA A 297 22.58 5.95 4.00
C ALA A 297 22.72 7.47 4.11
N THR A 298 21.92 8.07 4.96
CA THR A 298 22.06 9.48 5.38
C THR A 298 22.56 9.51 6.81
N ILE A 299 23.82 9.83 7.03
CA ILE A 299 24.47 9.90 8.34
C ILE A 299 23.86 11.06 9.14
N LYS A 300 23.54 10.82 10.40
CA LYS A 300 22.90 11.80 11.31
C LYS A 300 23.84 12.27 12.40
N ARG A 301 24.58 11.34 13.03
CA ARG A 301 25.56 11.64 14.07
C ARG A 301 26.53 10.47 14.26
N PHE A 302 27.66 10.76 14.84
CA PHE A 302 28.55 9.73 15.38
C PHE A 302 28.12 9.31 16.81
N GLU A 303 28.58 8.15 17.23
CA GLU A 303 28.39 7.66 18.61
C GLU A 303 29.26 8.42 19.58
#